data_baadd06174818163784b7c863277bb80
#
_entry.id   baadd06174818163784b7c863277bb80
#
_cell.length_a   1.000
_cell.length_b   1.000
_cell.length_c   1.000
_cell.angle_alpha   90.00
_cell.angle_beta   90.00
_cell.angle_gamma   90.00
#
_symmetry.space_group_name_H-M   'P 1'
#
loop_
_entity.id
_entity.type
_entity.pdbx_description
1 polymer ?
#
loop_
_entity_poly.entity_id
_entity_poly.type
_entity_poly.pdbx_seq_one_letter_code
_entity_poly.pdbx_strand_id
1 'polypeptide(L)'
;TLTSKKIITTDRISYACGRNKSQYYQMIWATENGDIYVLSPSYAKTMADSRQQTTLPAGAVRIKAGEDDFDSSYYVDIEALSGGRSFLRSWYVGNGHMLLQMYDAPFTPGGKAPTALSLAILDVNEGTLEFVEGLPETLSAFGKAPFMENGFAYMPVTTTDGYPAIYRIDPSTA
;
A
#
# COMPACT_ATOMS: atom_id res chain seq x y z
N THR A 1 8.44 -26.56 -16.83
CA THR A 1 9.58 -25.76 -17.33
C THR A 1 9.07 -24.42 -17.81
N LEU A 2 9.64 -23.31 -17.34
CA LEU A 2 9.36 -21.98 -17.86
C LEU A 2 9.95 -21.90 -19.28
N THR A 3 9.08 -21.75 -20.28
CA THR A 3 9.46 -21.65 -21.68
C THR A 3 9.73 -20.22 -22.13
N SER A 4 9.17 -19.24 -21.41
CA SER A 4 9.43 -17.81 -21.62
C SER A 4 9.31 -17.02 -20.32
N LYS A 5 10.03 -15.91 -20.21
CA LYS A 5 9.86 -14.90 -19.18
C LYS A 5 10.16 -13.53 -19.76
N LYS A 6 9.44 -12.52 -19.31
CA LYS A 6 9.75 -11.13 -19.51
C LYS A 6 10.08 -10.51 -18.15
N ILE A 7 11.11 -9.69 -18.08
CA ILE A 7 11.43 -8.86 -16.93
C ILE A 7 10.96 -7.46 -17.29
N ILE A 8 10.03 -6.92 -16.50
CA ILE A 8 9.56 -5.55 -16.61
C ILE A 8 10.12 -4.74 -15.46
N THR A 9 10.55 -3.53 -15.76
CA THR A 9 11.22 -2.66 -14.81
C THR A 9 10.63 -1.26 -14.84
N THR A 10 10.75 -0.55 -13.73
CA THR A 10 10.40 0.86 -13.61
C THR A 10 11.41 1.56 -12.72
N ASP A 11 11.62 2.85 -12.95
CA ASP A 11 12.43 3.75 -12.15
C ASP A 11 11.59 4.63 -11.21
N ARG A 12 10.26 4.42 -11.16
CA ARG A 12 9.32 5.27 -10.41
C ARG A 12 9.09 4.82 -8.97
N ILE A 13 9.17 3.51 -8.72
CA ILE A 13 8.98 2.92 -7.39
C ILE A 13 10.15 1.99 -7.05
N SER A 14 10.36 1.78 -5.77
CA SER A 14 11.31 0.79 -5.25
C SER A 14 10.67 -0.61 -5.22
N TYR A 15 11.16 -1.50 -4.39
CA TYR A 15 10.67 -2.88 -4.30
C TYR A 15 9.16 -2.94 -4.03
N ALA A 16 8.46 -3.72 -4.82
CA ALA A 16 7.06 -4.09 -4.58
C ALA A 16 6.96 -5.18 -3.50
N CYS A 17 7.61 -4.96 -2.38
CA CYS A 17 7.55 -5.85 -1.22
C CYS A 17 7.57 -4.99 0.04
N GLY A 18 6.78 -5.40 1.01
CA GLY A 18 6.74 -4.76 2.30
C GLY A 18 7.99 -5.06 3.13
N ARG A 19 7.85 -4.87 4.43
CA ARG A 19 8.90 -5.05 5.40
C ARG A 19 9.49 -6.46 5.34
N ASN A 20 10.81 -6.56 5.20
CA ASN A 20 11.56 -7.81 5.30
C ASN A 20 11.15 -8.90 4.30
N LYS A 21 10.64 -8.52 3.13
CA LYS A 21 10.20 -9.48 2.10
C LYS A 21 9.16 -10.46 2.64
N SER A 22 8.30 -10.02 3.55
CA SER A 22 7.32 -10.88 4.19
C SER A 22 6.25 -11.31 3.18
N GLN A 23 5.92 -12.58 3.18
CA GLN A 23 4.80 -13.16 2.44
C GLN A 23 3.43 -12.59 2.85
N TYR A 24 3.35 -11.87 3.96
CA TYR A 24 2.12 -11.24 4.44
C TYR A 24 1.87 -9.84 3.85
N TYR A 25 2.79 -9.34 3.03
CA TYR A 25 2.71 -8.01 2.47
C TYR A 25 2.53 -8.09 0.95
N GLN A 26 1.31 -8.33 0.53
CA GLN A 26 0.97 -8.30 -0.88
C GLN A 26 0.94 -6.85 -1.36
N MET A 27 1.62 -6.59 -2.47
CA MET A 27 1.76 -5.25 -3.07
C MET A 27 1.39 -5.24 -4.55
N ILE A 28 0.86 -6.35 -5.06
CA ILE A 28 0.43 -6.50 -6.46
C ILE A 28 -1.02 -6.93 -6.45
N TRP A 29 -1.87 -6.12 -7.08
CA TRP A 29 -3.31 -6.30 -7.07
C TRP A 29 -3.89 -6.17 -8.47
N ALA A 30 -4.79 -7.06 -8.84
CA ALA A 30 -5.59 -6.94 -10.05
C ALA A 30 -6.96 -6.33 -9.70
N THR A 31 -7.46 -5.47 -10.57
CA THR A 31 -8.78 -4.85 -10.48
C THR A 31 -9.77 -5.54 -11.41
N GLU A 32 -11.05 -5.23 -11.28
CA GLU A 32 -12.14 -5.86 -12.04
C GLU A 32 -12.02 -5.68 -13.55
N ASN A 33 -11.42 -4.58 -14.00
CA ASN A 33 -11.17 -4.31 -15.41
C ASN A 33 -9.93 -5.05 -15.98
N GLY A 34 -9.20 -5.76 -15.10
CA GLY A 34 -8.01 -6.52 -15.47
C GLY A 34 -6.69 -5.75 -15.41
N ASP A 35 -6.70 -4.47 -15.00
CA ASP A 35 -5.48 -3.72 -14.73
C ASP A 35 -4.76 -4.31 -13.51
N ILE A 36 -3.43 -4.29 -13.53
CA ILE A 36 -2.59 -4.74 -12.42
C ILE A 36 -1.88 -3.52 -11.84
N TYR A 37 -2.06 -3.29 -10.57
CA TYR A 37 -1.37 -2.25 -9.81
C TYR A 37 -0.27 -2.85 -8.97
N VAL A 38 0.91 -2.22 -9.05
CA VAL A 38 2.09 -2.60 -8.26
C VAL A 38 2.44 -1.45 -7.34
N LEU A 39 2.37 -1.70 -6.04
CA LEU A 39 2.63 -0.70 -5.01
C LEU A 39 4.01 -0.93 -4.37
N SER A 40 4.67 0.14 -3.99
CA SER A 40 5.88 0.08 -3.18
C SER A 40 5.77 0.99 -1.96
N PRO A 41 5.99 0.48 -0.75
CA PRO A 41 6.07 1.31 0.44
C PRO A 41 7.42 2.02 0.58
N SER A 42 8.33 1.83 -0.34
CA SER A 42 9.72 2.33 -0.29
C SER A 42 10.45 2.00 1.03
N TYR A 43 10.17 0.82 1.58
CA TYR A 43 10.75 0.39 2.84
C TYR A 43 12.29 0.34 2.81
N ALA A 44 12.87 0.24 1.62
CA ALA A 44 14.31 0.28 1.43
C ALA A 44 14.98 1.58 1.90
N LYS A 45 14.22 2.68 2.08
CA LYS A 45 14.74 3.91 2.73
C LYS A 45 15.29 3.65 4.13
N THR A 46 14.75 2.66 4.84
CA THR A 46 15.12 2.31 6.22
C THR A 46 16.30 1.34 6.32
N MET A 47 16.84 0.85 5.19
CA MET A 47 17.95 -0.10 5.20
C MET A 47 19.23 0.53 5.75
N ALA A 48 19.89 -0.18 6.65
CA ALA A 48 21.16 0.30 7.25
C ALA A 48 22.32 0.34 6.22
N ASP A 49 22.34 -0.61 5.28
CA ASP A 49 23.30 -0.63 4.20
C ASP A 49 22.88 0.33 3.09
N SER A 50 23.66 1.40 2.88
CA SER A 50 23.38 2.43 1.87
C SER A 50 23.27 1.89 0.44
N ARG A 51 23.90 0.74 0.13
CA ARG A 51 23.80 0.07 -1.18
C ARG A 51 22.42 -0.52 -1.42
N GLN A 52 21.63 -0.73 -0.38
CA GLN A 52 20.28 -1.27 -0.43
C GLN A 52 19.22 -0.17 -0.29
N GLN A 53 19.62 1.06 0.02
CA GLN A 53 18.70 2.17 0.18
C GLN A 53 18.13 2.64 -1.16
N THR A 54 16.98 3.27 -1.07
CA THR A 54 16.33 3.97 -2.18
C THR A 54 16.00 5.40 -1.79
N THR A 55 15.95 6.28 -2.78
CA THR A 55 15.40 7.64 -2.66
C THR A 55 14.01 7.75 -3.27
N LEU A 56 13.56 6.68 -3.98
CA LEU A 56 12.26 6.68 -4.63
C LEU A 56 11.13 6.74 -3.58
N PRO A 57 10.06 7.49 -3.86
CA PRO A 57 8.94 7.62 -2.94
C PRO A 57 8.11 6.33 -2.84
N ALA A 58 7.27 6.24 -1.81
CA ALA A 58 6.19 5.29 -1.77
C ALA A 58 5.17 5.64 -2.87
N GLY A 59 4.78 4.65 -3.68
CA GLY A 59 3.93 4.93 -4.84
C GLY A 59 3.32 3.69 -5.46
N ALA A 60 2.54 3.92 -6.51
CA ALA A 60 1.89 2.90 -7.32
C ALA A 60 2.13 3.11 -8.81
N VAL A 61 2.37 2.03 -9.53
CA VAL A 61 2.43 1.95 -10.98
C VAL A 61 1.41 0.94 -11.48
N ARG A 62 1.06 1.01 -12.78
CA ARG A 62 0.04 0.18 -13.38
C ARG A 62 0.59 -0.60 -14.58
N ILE A 63 0.05 -1.80 -14.79
CA ILE A 63 0.09 -2.53 -16.06
C ILE A 63 -1.37 -2.59 -16.54
N LYS A 64 -1.67 -2.05 -17.73
CA LYS A 64 -3.03 -2.09 -18.27
C LYS A 64 -3.44 -3.52 -18.65
N ALA A 65 -4.73 -3.79 -18.57
CA ALA A 65 -5.31 -5.04 -18.99
C ALA A 65 -4.88 -5.40 -20.43
N GLY A 66 -4.32 -6.59 -20.61
CA GLY A 66 -3.82 -7.08 -21.90
C GLY A 66 -2.43 -6.58 -22.31
N GLU A 67 -1.84 -5.65 -21.54
CA GLU A 67 -0.47 -5.20 -21.76
C GLU A 67 0.53 -6.04 -20.97
N ASP A 68 1.79 -6.02 -21.38
CA ASP A 68 2.86 -6.79 -20.75
C ASP A 68 4.02 -5.92 -20.25
N ASP A 69 3.76 -4.60 -20.08
CA ASP A 69 4.70 -3.63 -19.54
C ASP A 69 4.01 -2.56 -18.70
N PHE A 70 4.79 -1.79 -17.91
CA PHE A 70 4.24 -0.68 -17.15
C PHE A 70 3.71 0.44 -18.04
N ASP A 71 2.53 0.95 -17.69
CA ASP A 71 1.95 2.13 -18.29
C ASP A 71 2.79 3.37 -17.93
N SER A 72 3.51 3.90 -18.92
CA SER A 72 4.38 5.07 -18.73
C SER A 72 3.63 6.36 -18.37
N SER A 73 2.32 6.40 -18.65
CA SER A 73 1.47 7.57 -18.36
C SER A 73 0.87 7.55 -16.95
N TYR A 74 1.00 6.43 -16.20
CA TYR A 74 0.39 6.25 -14.90
C TYR A 74 1.44 6.20 -13.79
N TYR A 75 1.23 7.01 -12.77
CA TYR A 75 1.98 6.97 -11.52
C TYR A 75 1.22 7.71 -10.42
N VAL A 76 1.16 7.14 -9.25
CA VAL A 76 0.65 7.80 -8.05
C VAL A 76 1.75 7.89 -7.00
N ASP A 77 2.07 9.10 -6.58
CA ASP A 77 3.00 9.39 -5.49
C ASP A 77 2.26 9.37 -4.16
N ILE A 78 2.19 8.19 -3.53
CA ILE A 78 1.52 8.00 -2.25
C ILE A 78 2.20 8.81 -1.15
N GLU A 79 3.52 8.94 -1.22
CA GLU A 79 4.29 9.70 -0.23
C GLU A 79 3.95 11.18 -0.27
N ALA A 80 3.84 11.76 -1.47
CA ALA A 80 3.41 13.16 -1.63
C ALA A 80 1.96 13.36 -1.15
N LEU A 81 1.04 12.48 -1.53
CA LEU A 81 -0.37 12.57 -1.14
C LEU A 81 -0.59 12.45 0.37
N SER A 82 0.27 11.69 1.07
CA SER A 82 0.15 11.43 2.51
C SER A 82 0.94 12.38 3.40
N GLY A 83 1.53 13.43 2.85
CA GLY A 83 2.39 14.36 3.59
C GLY A 83 3.74 13.76 3.99
N GLY A 84 4.35 12.99 3.09
CA GLY A 84 5.67 12.38 3.26
C GLY A 84 5.65 11.00 3.93
N ARG A 85 4.47 10.43 4.20
CA ARG A 85 4.35 9.14 4.88
C ARG A 85 4.37 7.99 3.87
N SER A 86 4.76 6.82 4.36
CA SER A 86 4.65 5.56 3.64
C SER A 86 3.59 4.67 4.28
N PHE A 87 3.42 3.47 3.76
CA PHE A 87 2.47 2.48 4.27
C PHE A 87 3.17 1.15 4.58
N LEU A 88 2.55 0.38 5.47
CA LEU A 88 3.04 -0.94 5.87
C LEU A 88 2.43 -2.04 5.01
N ARG A 89 1.14 -1.96 4.73
CA ARG A 89 0.34 -2.96 4.02
C ARG A 89 -0.64 -2.31 3.09
N SER A 90 -1.04 -3.07 2.08
CA SER A 90 -2.12 -2.71 1.16
C SER A 90 -3.10 -3.87 1.02
N TRP A 91 -4.37 -3.55 0.79
CA TRP A 91 -5.41 -4.51 0.44
C TRP A 91 -6.32 -3.90 -0.60
N TYR A 92 -6.60 -4.66 -1.65
CA TYR A 92 -7.60 -4.24 -2.62
C TYR A 92 -8.99 -4.41 -2.02
N VAL A 93 -9.79 -3.36 -2.05
CA VAL A 93 -11.12 -3.32 -1.44
C VAL A 93 -12.25 -3.08 -2.44
N GLY A 94 -11.94 -3.21 -3.74
CA GLY A 94 -12.90 -3.12 -4.85
C GLY A 94 -13.00 -1.74 -5.48
N ASN A 95 -13.53 -1.67 -6.69
CA ASN A 95 -13.82 -0.44 -7.44
C ASN A 95 -12.62 0.51 -7.61
N GLY A 96 -11.41 -0.02 -7.69
CA GLY A 96 -10.20 0.80 -7.80
C GLY A 96 -9.68 1.35 -6.46
N HIS A 97 -10.23 0.92 -5.32
CA HIS A 97 -9.79 1.38 -4.02
C HIS A 97 -8.82 0.39 -3.35
N MET A 98 -7.76 0.93 -2.76
CA MET A 98 -6.81 0.19 -1.92
C MET A 98 -6.89 0.71 -0.49
N LEU A 99 -7.13 -0.17 0.48
CA LEU A 99 -6.97 0.15 1.89
C LEU A 99 -5.50 0.04 2.25
N LEU A 100 -4.91 1.10 2.78
CA LEU A 100 -3.51 1.17 3.17
C LEU A 100 -3.40 1.29 4.69
N GLN A 101 -2.47 0.54 5.29
CA GLN A 101 -2.06 0.77 6.68
C GLN A 101 -0.88 1.74 6.68
N MET A 102 -1.12 2.97 7.13
CA MET A 102 -0.20 4.08 7.02
C MET A 102 0.72 4.21 8.24
N TYR A 103 1.98 4.54 8.00
CA TYR A 103 2.89 4.97 9.06
C TYR A 103 2.52 6.35 9.59
N ASP A 104 2.84 6.61 10.85
CA ASP A 104 2.56 7.86 11.55
C ASP A 104 3.54 8.99 11.22
N ALA A 105 4.69 8.66 10.64
CA ALA A 105 5.74 9.61 10.28
C ALA A 105 6.46 9.20 8.98
N PRO A 106 7.15 10.14 8.31
CA PRO A 106 8.03 9.84 7.18
C PRO A 106 9.17 8.89 7.56
N PHE A 107 9.68 8.15 6.59
CA PHE A 107 10.89 7.37 6.78
C PHE A 107 12.12 8.26 6.87
N THR A 108 13.00 7.93 7.83
CA THR A 108 14.34 8.50 7.90
C THR A 108 15.31 7.54 7.19
N PRO A 109 16.14 8.02 6.26
CA PRO A 109 17.13 7.18 5.59
C PRO A 109 18.03 6.43 6.58
N GLY A 110 18.09 5.11 6.45
CA GLY A 110 18.83 4.23 7.36
C GLY A 110 18.27 4.13 8.78
N GLY A 111 17.13 4.78 9.04
CA GLY A 111 16.50 4.81 10.36
C GLY A 111 15.54 3.65 10.61
N LYS A 112 15.07 3.55 11.84
CA LYS A 112 14.01 2.61 12.19
C LYS A 112 12.69 3.08 11.58
N ALA A 113 11.93 2.14 11.00
CA ALA A 113 10.59 2.45 10.52
C ALA A 113 9.69 2.94 11.68
N PRO A 114 8.86 3.98 11.43
CA PRO A 114 7.86 4.44 12.39
C PRO A 114 6.82 3.37 12.72
N THR A 115 5.84 3.72 13.53
CA THR A 115 4.70 2.85 13.83
C THR A 115 3.60 3.08 12.78
N ALA A 116 2.90 2.05 12.38
CA ALA A 116 1.75 2.18 11.49
C ALA A 116 0.48 2.25 12.36
N LEU A 117 -0.12 3.44 12.44
CA LEU A 117 -1.18 3.76 13.40
C LEU A 117 -2.53 4.10 12.75
N SER A 118 -2.59 4.31 11.44
CA SER A 118 -3.82 4.76 10.77
C SER A 118 -4.12 3.95 9.51
N LEU A 119 -5.34 4.10 9.00
CA LEU A 119 -5.75 3.58 7.72
C LEU A 119 -6.03 4.73 6.75
N ALA A 120 -5.81 4.48 5.45
CA ALA A 120 -6.18 5.41 4.39
C ALA A 120 -6.72 4.63 3.19
N ILE A 121 -7.58 5.26 2.40
CA ILE A 121 -8.05 4.78 1.11
C ILE A 121 -7.28 5.50 0.01
N LEU A 122 -6.66 4.72 -0.86
CA LEU A 122 -6.07 5.17 -2.11
C LEU A 122 -7.04 4.80 -3.24
N ASP A 123 -7.57 5.80 -3.95
CA ASP A 123 -8.26 5.59 -5.22
C ASP A 123 -7.20 5.58 -6.33
N VAL A 124 -6.98 4.42 -6.94
CA VAL A 124 -5.98 4.27 -8.01
C VAL A 124 -6.48 4.79 -9.37
N ASN A 125 -7.78 5.00 -9.55
CA ASN A 125 -8.33 5.56 -10.78
C ASN A 125 -8.15 7.09 -10.80
N GLU A 126 -8.49 7.75 -9.70
CA GLU A 126 -8.38 9.21 -9.55
C GLU A 126 -6.99 9.66 -9.07
N GLY A 127 -6.20 8.77 -8.48
CA GLY A 127 -4.90 9.09 -7.91
C GLY A 127 -5.00 9.94 -6.64
N THR A 128 -6.03 9.71 -5.82
CA THR A 128 -6.25 10.43 -4.55
C THR A 128 -6.05 9.51 -3.36
N LEU A 129 -5.75 10.10 -2.20
CA LEU A 129 -5.59 9.38 -0.94
C LEU A 129 -6.27 10.15 0.19
N GLU A 130 -7.13 9.45 0.93
CA GLU A 130 -7.85 9.99 2.07
C GLU A 130 -7.66 9.11 3.30
N PHE A 131 -7.44 9.72 4.47
CA PHE A 131 -7.33 8.98 5.72
C PHE A 131 -8.73 8.62 6.22
N VAL A 132 -8.88 7.38 6.71
CA VAL A 132 -10.16 6.91 7.28
C VAL A 132 -10.45 7.66 8.56
N GLU A 133 -11.56 8.41 8.56
CA GLU A 133 -12.00 9.19 9.71
C GLU A 133 -12.70 8.32 10.76
N GLY A 134 -12.71 8.80 12.01
CA GLY A 134 -13.41 8.15 13.12
C GLY A 134 -12.80 6.83 13.59
N LEU A 135 -11.64 6.43 13.05
CA LEU A 135 -10.91 5.25 13.49
C LEU A 135 -9.87 5.69 14.54
N PRO A 136 -9.87 5.08 15.75
CA PRO A 136 -8.78 5.30 16.70
C PRO A 136 -7.44 4.83 16.15
N GLU A 137 -6.33 5.33 16.70
CA GLU A 137 -5.00 4.84 16.36
C GLU A 137 -4.91 3.32 16.51
N THR A 138 -4.34 2.67 15.50
CA THR A 138 -4.25 1.21 15.44
C THR A 138 -2.89 0.72 15.93
N LEU A 139 -2.80 -0.55 16.33
CA LEU A 139 -1.51 -1.17 16.55
C LEU A 139 -0.95 -1.74 15.24
N SER A 140 0.33 -1.50 14.97
CA SER A 140 1.02 -2.01 13.77
C SER A 140 0.94 -3.53 13.62
N ALA A 141 0.72 -4.23 14.72
CA ALA A 141 0.77 -5.69 14.76
C ALA A 141 -0.50 -6.39 14.27
N PHE A 142 -1.63 -5.68 14.08
CA PHE A 142 -2.79 -6.36 13.53
C PHE A 142 -2.55 -6.71 12.05
N GLY A 143 -2.85 -7.91 11.69
CA GLY A 143 -2.33 -8.46 10.46
C GLY A 143 -3.32 -9.21 9.59
N LYS A 144 -4.61 -9.07 9.84
CA LYS A 144 -5.64 -9.71 9.03
C LYS A 144 -6.02 -8.82 7.86
N ALA A 145 -6.25 -9.44 6.70
CA ALA A 145 -6.88 -8.75 5.59
C ALA A 145 -8.32 -8.37 5.94
N PRO A 146 -8.85 -7.27 5.39
CA PRO A 146 -10.25 -6.95 5.52
C PRO A 146 -11.12 -8.02 4.82
N PHE A 147 -12.31 -8.24 5.32
CA PHE A 147 -13.34 -9.00 4.64
C PHE A 147 -14.22 -8.03 3.84
N MET A 148 -14.44 -8.34 2.57
CA MET A 148 -15.24 -7.49 1.67
C MET A 148 -16.64 -8.05 1.49
N GLU A 149 -17.66 -7.24 1.75
CA GLU A 149 -19.06 -7.58 1.50
C GLU A 149 -19.88 -6.33 1.20
N ASN A 150 -20.71 -6.41 0.15
CA ASN A 150 -21.63 -5.34 -0.27
C ASN A 150 -20.97 -3.96 -0.42
N GLY A 151 -19.71 -3.91 -0.91
CA GLY A 151 -18.97 -2.68 -1.12
C GLY A 151 -18.28 -2.12 0.12
N PHE A 152 -18.40 -2.77 1.28
CA PHE A 152 -17.76 -2.37 2.53
C PHE A 152 -16.57 -3.26 2.87
N ALA A 153 -15.55 -2.65 3.47
CA ALA A 153 -14.42 -3.36 4.07
C ALA A 153 -14.64 -3.56 5.58
N TYR A 154 -14.66 -4.80 6.02
CA TYR A 154 -14.77 -5.16 7.44
C TYR A 154 -13.36 -5.46 7.97
N MET A 155 -12.79 -4.52 8.70
CA MET A 155 -11.41 -4.58 9.16
C MET A 155 -11.33 -4.91 10.65
N PRO A 156 -10.75 -6.05 11.05
CA PRO A 156 -10.44 -6.31 12.44
C PRO A 156 -9.26 -5.42 12.87
N VAL A 157 -9.49 -4.56 13.84
CA VAL A 157 -8.50 -3.60 14.34
C VAL A 157 -8.33 -3.79 15.84
N THR A 158 -7.07 -3.83 16.28
CA THR A 158 -6.73 -3.61 17.69
C THR A 158 -6.22 -2.18 17.82
N THR A 159 -6.87 -1.40 18.63
CA THR A 159 -6.55 0.01 18.86
C THR A 159 -5.50 0.17 19.96
N THR A 160 -4.93 1.36 20.09
CA THR A 160 -3.90 1.64 21.11
C THR A 160 -4.46 1.58 22.53
N ASP A 161 -5.77 1.71 22.72
CA ASP A 161 -6.45 1.50 23.98
C ASP A 161 -6.67 0.00 24.33
N GLY A 162 -6.27 -0.91 23.41
CA GLY A 162 -6.26 -2.35 23.64
C GLY A 162 -7.56 -3.08 23.37
N TYR A 163 -8.61 -2.40 22.92
CA TYR A 163 -9.89 -3.05 22.61
C TYR A 163 -9.93 -3.52 21.14
N PRO A 164 -10.01 -4.84 20.88
CA PRO A 164 -10.21 -5.33 19.52
C PRO A 164 -11.65 -5.04 19.07
N ALA A 165 -11.80 -4.58 17.84
CA ALA A 165 -13.09 -4.33 17.21
C ALA A 165 -13.05 -4.66 15.73
N ILE A 166 -14.23 -4.82 15.11
CA ILE A 166 -14.38 -4.88 13.66
C ILE A 166 -14.98 -3.55 13.22
N TYR A 167 -14.25 -2.83 12.39
CA TYR A 167 -14.70 -1.58 11.80
C TYR A 167 -15.22 -1.84 10.38
N ARG A 168 -16.40 -1.31 10.09
CA ARG A 168 -16.93 -1.28 8.73
C ARG A 168 -16.52 0.04 8.09
N ILE A 169 -15.74 -0.05 7.04
CA ILE A 169 -15.23 1.09 6.29
C ILE A 169 -15.93 1.12 4.93
N ASP A 170 -16.41 2.27 4.52
CA ASP A 170 -16.89 2.54 3.17
C ASP A 170 -15.71 3.08 2.34
N PRO A 171 -15.16 2.32 1.38
CA PRO A 171 -14.01 2.79 0.62
C PRO A 171 -14.30 4.01 -0.27
N SER A 172 -15.57 4.32 -0.50
CA SER A 172 -15.97 5.46 -1.36
C SER A 172 -16.07 6.79 -0.62
N THR A 173 -16.03 6.77 0.71
CA THR A 173 -16.21 7.98 1.53
C THR A 173 -15.13 8.20 2.59
N ALA A 174 -14.21 7.24 2.75
CA ALA A 174 -13.06 7.14 3.68
C ALA A 174 -13.30 7.71 5.08
#